data_e2bf3bc509922c3192d3ba7f4b11227f
#
_entry.id   e2bf3bc509922c3192d3ba7f4b11227f
#
_cell.length_a   1.000
_cell.length_b   1.000
_cell.length_c   1.000
_cell.angle_alpha   90.00
_cell.angle_beta   90.00
_cell.angle_gamma   90.00
#
_symmetry.space_group_name_H-M   'P 1'
#
loop_
_entity.id
_entity.type
_entity.pdbx_description
1 polymer ?
#
loop_
_entity_poly.entity_id
_entity_poly.type
_entity_poly.pdbx_seq_one_letter_code
_entity_poly.pdbx_strand_id
1 'polypeptide(L)'
;VSKMIFKTVHKRLGGHIKYMICGGAKLDVQIYKDFRTLGFDLYEGFGMTEAAPMITFPRLGKTKAGSAGQELFKDSVRIVDGEITAGGAQIMKGYYNKPEETAETIKNGWLYTGDKGYLDKKGYLHITGRIKEIIVLPSGKNINPVEIETKIENMSDLVSEIGVLQKEDTLFGVIVPDLMNVKKHGETEIIELIRWEVIDKYNKKVAPYKQIRGFSLVHEPLPRTRLEKLQRHKLLSLVNDTKADRKLVSEPNNPEYHVIK
;
A
#
# COMPACT_ATOMS: atom_id res chain seq x y z
N VAL A 1 8.21 -17.83 -25.64
CA VAL A 1 9.48 -17.10 -25.78
C VAL A 1 10.09 -16.85 -24.40
N SER A 2 9.40 -16.18 -23.44
CA SER A 2 9.95 -15.85 -22.10
C SER A 2 10.48 -17.06 -21.34
N LYS A 3 9.76 -18.17 -21.29
CA LYS A 3 10.20 -19.41 -20.62
C LYS A 3 11.48 -20.01 -21.20
N MET A 4 11.75 -19.80 -22.47
CA MET A 4 13.02 -20.24 -23.10
C MET A 4 14.18 -19.35 -22.70
N ILE A 5 14.00 -18.03 -22.71
CA ILE A 5 15.03 -17.06 -22.34
C ILE A 5 15.38 -17.21 -20.85
N PHE A 6 14.38 -17.36 -19.99
CA PHE A 6 14.56 -17.44 -18.52
C PHE A 6 14.57 -18.89 -18.00
N LYS A 7 14.96 -19.86 -18.82
CA LYS A 7 15.00 -21.30 -18.45
C LYS A 7 15.74 -21.58 -17.14
N THR A 8 16.85 -20.89 -16.89
CA THR A 8 17.62 -21.06 -15.67
C THR A 8 16.84 -20.62 -14.43
N VAL A 9 16.09 -19.49 -14.51
CA VAL A 9 15.25 -19.02 -13.43
C VAL A 9 14.13 -20.03 -13.14
N HIS A 10 13.44 -20.49 -14.20
CA HIS A 10 12.41 -21.52 -14.06
C HIS A 10 12.95 -22.81 -13.44
N LYS A 11 14.15 -23.27 -13.85
CA LYS A 11 14.79 -24.48 -13.30
C LYS A 11 15.11 -24.32 -11.82
N ARG A 12 15.59 -23.15 -11.38
CA ARG A 12 15.87 -22.85 -9.95
C ARG A 12 14.63 -22.89 -9.09
N LEU A 13 13.46 -22.59 -9.65
CA LEU A 13 12.14 -22.68 -9.00
C LEU A 13 11.45 -24.04 -9.23
N GLY A 14 12.23 -25.09 -9.56
CA GLY A 14 11.73 -26.46 -9.76
C GLY A 14 11.27 -26.77 -11.18
N GLY A 15 11.15 -25.80 -12.09
CA GLY A 15 10.85 -26.00 -13.51
C GLY A 15 9.38 -26.31 -13.85
N HIS A 16 8.52 -26.55 -12.85
CA HIS A 16 7.15 -27.05 -13.04
C HIS A 16 6.05 -26.10 -12.54
N ILE A 17 6.41 -24.91 -12.06
CA ILE A 17 5.40 -23.93 -11.62
C ILE A 17 4.51 -23.51 -12.81
N LYS A 18 3.21 -23.73 -12.66
CA LYS A 18 2.19 -23.33 -13.63
C LYS A 18 1.55 -22.00 -13.27
N TYR A 19 1.28 -21.78 -11.98
CA TYR A 19 0.59 -20.63 -11.46
C TYR A 19 1.26 -20.14 -10.18
N MET A 20 1.33 -18.84 -10.01
CA MET A 20 1.68 -18.21 -8.75
C MET A 20 0.48 -17.41 -8.27
N ILE A 21 0.08 -17.60 -7.01
CA ILE A 21 -1.08 -16.94 -6.43
C ILE A 21 -0.60 -16.04 -5.32
N CYS A 22 -1.11 -14.82 -5.29
CA CYS A 22 -0.87 -13.87 -4.22
C CYS A 22 -2.18 -13.25 -3.73
N GLY A 23 -2.19 -12.81 -2.48
CA GLY A 23 -3.35 -12.22 -1.83
C GLY A 23 -2.98 -11.73 -0.43
N GLY A 24 -3.92 -11.06 0.25
CA GLY A 24 -3.71 -10.51 1.59
C GLY A 24 -3.06 -9.13 1.62
N ALA A 25 -2.32 -8.75 0.58
CA ALA A 25 -1.80 -7.40 0.34
C ALA A 25 -1.91 -7.07 -1.15
N LYS A 26 -1.94 -5.77 -1.47
CA LYS A 26 -1.98 -5.31 -2.87
C LYS A 26 -0.66 -5.64 -3.56
N LEU A 27 -0.76 -6.27 -4.73
CA LEU A 27 0.39 -6.54 -5.58
C LEU A 27 0.81 -5.28 -6.33
N ASP A 28 2.10 -4.95 -6.27
CA ASP A 28 2.64 -3.87 -7.09
C ASP A 28 2.54 -4.21 -8.59
N VAL A 29 2.14 -3.23 -9.38
CA VAL A 29 1.91 -3.39 -10.82
C VAL A 29 3.21 -3.69 -11.56
N GLN A 30 4.35 -3.15 -11.10
CA GLN A 30 5.64 -3.41 -11.73
C GLN A 30 6.10 -4.83 -11.43
N ILE A 31 5.98 -5.29 -10.19
CA ILE A 31 6.26 -6.69 -9.80
C ILE A 31 5.40 -7.66 -10.64
N TYR A 32 4.11 -7.37 -10.80
CA TYR A 32 3.26 -8.17 -11.69
C TYR A 32 3.82 -8.26 -13.11
N LYS A 33 4.22 -7.13 -13.70
CA LYS A 33 4.78 -7.07 -15.06
C LYS A 33 6.10 -7.83 -15.16
N ASP A 34 6.96 -7.72 -14.16
CA ASP A 34 8.26 -8.38 -14.13
C ASP A 34 8.11 -9.90 -14.10
N PHE A 35 7.23 -10.43 -13.25
CA PHE A 35 6.91 -11.85 -13.23
C PHE A 35 6.32 -12.34 -14.55
N ARG A 36 5.43 -11.56 -15.17
CA ARG A 36 4.90 -11.84 -16.50
C ARG A 36 6.01 -11.86 -17.56
N THR A 37 6.96 -10.94 -17.49
CA THR A 37 8.13 -10.90 -18.40
C THR A 37 9.01 -12.13 -18.22
N LEU A 38 9.21 -12.59 -16.99
CA LEU A 38 9.92 -13.83 -16.68
C LEU A 38 9.17 -15.08 -17.14
N GLY A 39 7.90 -14.95 -17.53
CA GLY A 39 7.07 -16.07 -18.04
C GLY A 39 6.28 -16.80 -16.96
N PHE A 40 6.07 -16.18 -15.80
CA PHE A 40 5.19 -16.69 -14.75
C PHE A 40 3.79 -16.09 -14.85
N ASP A 41 2.78 -16.95 -14.68
CA ASP A 41 1.39 -16.51 -14.57
C ASP A 41 1.08 -16.20 -13.09
N LEU A 42 0.97 -14.91 -12.79
CA LEU A 42 0.71 -14.39 -11.45
C LEU A 42 -0.76 -13.99 -11.32
N TYR A 43 -1.42 -14.50 -10.29
CA TYR A 43 -2.84 -14.32 -10.02
C TYR A 43 -3.02 -13.63 -8.68
N GLU A 44 -3.51 -12.39 -8.69
CA GLU A 44 -3.85 -11.65 -7.48
C GLU A 44 -5.32 -11.85 -7.14
N GLY A 45 -5.61 -12.35 -5.93
CA GLY A 45 -6.97 -12.49 -5.41
C GLY A 45 -7.21 -11.55 -4.24
N PHE A 46 -8.46 -11.16 -4.06
CA PHE A 46 -8.92 -10.38 -2.91
C PHE A 46 -9.90 -11.19 -2.07
N GLY A 47 -9.71 -11.11 -0.75
CA GLY A 47 -10.58 -11.74 0.19
C GLY A 47 -10.17 -11.49 1.63
N MET A 48 -10.96 -12.02 2.54
CA MET A 48 -10.78 -11.89 3.98
C MET A 48 -11.41 -13.10 4.69
N THR A 49 -11.02 -13.35 5.93
CA THR A 49 -11.51 -14.48 6.72
C THR A 49 -13.03 -14.53 6.79
N GLU A 50 -13.66 -13.37 6.89
CA GLU A 50 -15.11 -13.18 6.94
C GLU A 50 -15.85 -13.60 5.66
N ALA A 51 -15.10 -13.89 4.58
CA ALA A 51 -15.65 -14.30 3.27
C ALA A 51 -15.13 -15.68 2.80
N ALA A 52 -14.62 -16.53 3.68
CA ALA A 52 -14.25 -17.96 3.55
C ALA A 52 -13.31 -18.34 2.38
N PRO A 53 -12.15 -17.79 2.19
CA PRO A 53 -11.71 -16.41 2.41
C PRO A 53 -11.89 -15.52 1.18
N MET A 54 -12.31 -16.04 0.01
CA MET A 54 -12.12 -15.42 -1.30
C MET A 54 -13.37 -14.66 -1.78
N ILE A 55 -13.21 -13.40 -2.14
CA ILE A 55 -14.26 -12.54 -2.72
C ILE A 55 -14.11 -12.44 -4.23
N THR A 56 -12.89 -12.10 -4.70
CA THR A 56 -12.58 -12.04 -6.13
C THR A 56 -11.32 -12.82 -6.45
N PHE A 57 -11.26 -13.35 -7.68
CA PHE A 57 -10.10 -14.04 -8.21
C PHE A 57 -10.09 -13.95 -9.74
N PRO A 58 -8.92 -13.83 -10.40
CA PRO A 58 -8.86 -13.84 -11.85
C PRO A 58 -9.15 -15.23 -12.41
N ARG A 59 -9.90 -15.30 -13.48
CA ARG A 59 -10.04 -16.55 -14.23
C ARG A 59 -8.73 -16.93 -14.91
N LEU A 60 -8.47 -18.22 -15.08
CA LEU A 60 -7.25 -18.73 -15.71
C LEU A 60 -7.01 -18.07 -17.07
N GLY A 61 -5.80 -17.53 -17.27
CA GLY A 61 -5.43 -16.80 -18.47
C GLY A 61 -6.02 -15.40 -18.62
N LYS A 62 -6.85 -14.94 -17.67
CA LYS A 62 -7.53 -13.62 -17.72
C LYS A 62 -7.13 -12.75 -16.54
N THR A 63 -5.83 -12.52 -16.39
CA THR A 63 -5.30 -11.59 -15.37
C THR A 63 -5.22 -10.17 -15.92
N LYS A 64 -5.30 -9.19 -15.03
CA LYS A 64 -5.17 -7.77 -15.35
C LYS A 64 -4.29 -7.08 -14.31
N ALA A 65 -3.24 -6.41 -14.75
CA ALA A 65 -2.32 -5.68 -13.88
C ALA A 65 -3.07 -4.66 -13.00
N GLY A 66 -2.78 -4.67 -11.69
CA GLY A 66 -3.41 -3.78 -10.71
C GLY A 66 -4.87 -4.12 -10.39
N SER A 67 -5.31 -5.34 -10.69
CA SER A 67 -6.65 -5.83 -10.37
C SER A 67 -6.58 -7.15 -9.62
N ALA A 68 -7.40 -7.28 -8.60
CA ALA A 68 -7.59 -8.50 -7.81
C ALA A 68 -8.61 -9.48 -8.45
N GLY A 69 -8.79 -9.42 -9.76
CA GLY A 69 -9.67 -10.32 -10.51
C GLY A 69 -11.13 -9.88 -10.54
N GLN A 70 -11.99 -10.85 -10.82
CA GLN A 70 -13.45 -10.69 -10.94
C GLN A 70 -14.13 -11.45 -9.79
N GLU A 71 -15.39 -11.12 -9.52
CA GLU A 71 -16.19 -11.84 -8.52
C GLU A 71 -16.20 -13.36 -8.76
N LEU A 72 -16.12 -14.13 -7.67
CA LEU A 72 -16.18 -15.60 -7.76
C LEU A 72 -17.59 -16.09 -8.05
N PHE A 73 -18.58 -15.49 -7.43
CA PHE A 73 -19.99 -15.81 -7.60
C PHE A 73 -20.68 -14.63 -8.24
N LYS A 74 -21.63 -14.92 -9.13
CA LYS A 74 -22.37 -13.88 -9.83
C LYS A 74 -23.11 -12.95 -8.86
N ASP A 75 -22.99 -11.66 -9.11
CA ASP A 75 -23.64 -10.58 -8.33
C ASP A 75 -23.25 -10.57 -6.84
N SER A 76 -22.07 -11.11 -6.50
CA SER A 76 -21.58 -11.20 -5.12
C SER A 76 -20.69 -10.03 -4.69
N VAL A 77 -20.37 -9.08 -5.57
CA VAL A 77 -19.54 -7.91 -5.26
C VAL A 77 -20.26 -6.63 -5.68
N ARG A 78 -20.29 -5.65 -4.79
CA ARG A 78 -20.85 -4.30 -5.04
C ARG A 78 -19.91 -3.24 -4.48
N ILE A 79 -20.01 -2.04 -5.03
CA ILE A 79 -19.34 -0.85 -4.49
C ILE A 79 -20.42 0.07 -3.91
N VAL A 80 -20.34 0.30 -2.61
CA VAL A 80 -21.28 1.17 -1.87
C VAL A 80 -20.45 2.32 -1.26
N ASP A 81 -20.70 3.54 -1.68
CA ASP A 81 -19.97 4.74 -1.25
C ASP A 81 -18.43 4.61 -1.37
N GLY A 82 -18.01 3.91 -2.43
CA GLY A 82 -16.59 3.62 -2.69
C GLY A 82 -16.02 2.46 -1.88
N GLU A 83 -16.79 1.85 -0.97
CA GLU A 83 -16.41 0.64 -0.23
C GLU A 83 -16.77 -0.62 -1.01
N ILE A 84 -15.86 -1.58 -0.99
CA ILE A 84 -16.10 -2.93 -1.54
C ILE A 84 -17.00 -3.68 -0.56
N THR A 85 -18.13 -4.16 -1.04
CA THR A 85 -19.02 -5.02 -0.27
C THR A 85 -19.16 -6.38 -0.93
N ALA A 86 -19.29 -7.44 -0.14
CA ALA A 86 -19.42 -8.80 -0.61
C ALA A 86 -20.68 -9.47 -0.05
N GLY A 87 -21.34 -10.27 -0.88
CA GLY A 87 -22.54 -11.02 -0.51
C GLY A 87 -22.45 -12.47 -0.98
N GLY A 88 -23.37 -13.31 -0.49
CA GLY A 88 -23.48 -14.71 -0.89
C GLY A 88 -23.14 -15.70 0.22
N ALA A 89 -23.18 -16.99 -0.13
CA ALA A 89 -23.05 -18.09 0.83
C ALA A 89 -21.67 -18.20 1.53
N GLN A 90 -20.64 -17.58 0.95
CA GLN A 90 -19.29 -17.54 1.50
C GLN A 90 -19.13 -16.55 2.65
N ILE A 91 -20.13 -15.69 2.89
CA ILE A 91 -20.03 -14.70 3.97
C ILE A 91 -20.28 -15.38 5.31
N MET A 92 -19.46 -15.05 6.32
CA MET A 92 -19.59 -15.54 7.69
C MET A 92 -20.99 -15.23 8.25
N LYS A 93 -21.43 -16.04 9.21
CA LYS A 93 -22.67 -15.77 9.96
C LYS A 93 -22.52 -14.60 10.95
N GLY A 94 -21.32 -14.32 11.39
CA GLY A 94 -20.98 -13.27 12.34
C GLY A 94 -19.78 -13.59 13.17
N TYR A 95 -19.33 -12.65 13.98
CA TYR A 95 -18.27 -12.83 14.97
C TYR A 95 -18.81 -13.53 16.21
N TYR A 96 -18.05 -14.51 16.71
CA TYR A 96 -18.47 -15.28 17.91
C TYR A 96 -18.59 -14.36 19.14
N ASN A 97 -19.74 -14.40 19.80
CA ASN A 97 -20.10 -13.56 20.95
C ASN A 97 -19.95 -12.04 20.74
N LYS A 98 -20.06 -11.57 19.49
CA LYS A 98 -19.91 -10.14 19.14
C LYS A 98 -21.01 -9.69 18.18
N PRO A 99 -22.26 -9.58 18.69
CA PRO A 99 -23.40 -9.21 17.84
C PRO A 99 -23.32 -7.78 17.33
N GLU A 100 -22.77 -6.84 18.10
CA GLU A 100 -22.64 -5.44 17.71
C GLU A 100 -21.65 -5.28 16.55
N GLU A 101 -20.43 -5.83 16.69
CA GLU A 101 -19.43 -5.78 15.61
C GLU A 101 -19.90 -6.55 14.36
N THR A 102 -20.72 -7.59 14.56
CA THR A 102 -21.35 -8.30 13.44
C THR A 102 -22.34 -7.39 12.70
N ALA A 103 -23.22 -6.69 13.42
CA ALA A 103 -24.19 -5.77 12.83
C ALA A 103 -23.54 -4.56 12.14
N GLU A 104 -22.40 -4.09 12.65
CA GLU A 104 -21.61 -3.04 11.99
C GLU A 104 -20.98 -3.52 10.68
N THR A 105 -20.55 -4.78 10.64
CA THR A 105 -19.81 -5.36 9.52
C THR A 105 -20.72 -5.98 8.46
N ILE A 106 -21.84 -6.62 8.86
CA ILE A 106 -22.81 -7.23 7.95
C ILE A 106 -24.11 -6.44 7.99
N LYS A 107 -24.45 -5.79 6.87
CA LYS A 107 -25.68 -4.99 6.74
C LYS A 107 -26.51 -5.52 5.60
N ASN A 108 -27.77 -5.89 5.89
CA ASN A 108 -28.71 -6.43 4.90
C ASN A 108 -28.12 -7.63 4.10
N GLY A 109 -27.37 -8.51 4.77
CA GLY A 109 -26.74 -9.67 4.14
C GLY A 109 -25.45 -9.37 3.34
N TRP A 110 -24.96 -8.13 3.38
CA TRP A 110 -23.74 -7.70 2.72
C TRP A 110 -22.63 -7.44 3.73
N LEU A 111 -21.47 -8.08 3.52
CA LEU A 111 -20.25 -7.84 4.27
C LEU A 111 -19.61 -6.54 3.76
N TYR A 112 -19.40 -5.58 4.65
CA TYR A 112 -18.64 -4.37 4.42
C TYR A 112 -17.17 -4.64 4.76
N THR A 113 -16.31 -4.62 3.73
CA THR A 113 -14.92 -5.12 3.87
C THR A 113 -13.98 -4.13 4.55
N GLY A 114 -14.36 -2.87 4.63
CA GLY A 114 -13.48 -1.79 5.06
C GLY A 114 -12.43 -1.40 4.02
N ASP A 115 -12.45 -2.02 2.85
CA ASP A 115 -11.55 -1.73 1.74
C ASP A 115 -12.25 -0.87 0.67
N LYS A 116 -11.60 0.16 0.17
CA LYS A 116 -12.08 0.99 -0.94
C LYS A 116 -11.66 0.42 -2.29
N GLY A 117 -12.54 0.56 -3.28
CA GLY A 117 -12.25 0.09 -4.62
C GLY A 117 -13.32 0.45 -5.64
N TYR A 118 -13.11 -0.02 -6.85
CA TYR A 118 -14.07 0.09 -7.93
C TYR A 118 -14.02 -1.13 -8.85
N LEU A 119 -15.12 -1.39 -9.52
CA LEU A 119 -15.19 -2.37 -10.61
C LEU A 119 -15.03 -1.63 -11.94
N ASP A 120 -14.15 -2.12 -12.81
CA ASP A 120 -14.04 -1.58 -14.14
C ASP A 120 -15.18 -2.09 -15.07
N LYS A 121 -15.23 -1.58 -16.30
CA LYS A 121 -16.27 -1.94 -17.29
C LYS A 121 -16.33 -3.43 -17.62
N LYS A 122 -15.29 -4.20 -17.29
CA LYS A 122 -15.21 -5.66 -17.48
C LYS A 122 -15.41 -6.44 -16.20
N GLY A 123 -15.79 -5.78 -15.10
CA GLY A 123 -16.01 -6.38 -13.79
C GLY A 123 -14.74 -6.76 -13.02
N TYR A 124 -13.57 -6.23 -13.40
CA TYR A 124 -12.35 -6.41 -12.62
C TYR A 124 -12.32 -5.48 -11.42
N LEU A 125 -12.06 -6.02 -10.23
CA LEU A 125 -11.94 -5.27 -8.99
C LEU A 125 -10.55 -4.60 -8.90
N HIS A 126 -10.55 -3.30 -8.64
CA HIS A 126 -9.38 -2.51 -8.35
C HIS A 126 -9.47 -1.97 -6.91
N ILE A 127 -8.56 -2.41 -6.03
CA ILE A 127 -8.48 -1.96 -4.64
C ILE A 127 -7.68 -0.68 -4.60
N THR A 128 -8.25 0.37 -3.97
CA THR A 128 -7.62 1.69 -3.89
C THR A 128 -7.07 2.02 -2.50
N GLY A 129 -7.46 1.30 -1.46
CA GLY A 129 -6.96 1.47 -0.09
C GLY A 129 -7.91 0.95 0.96
N ARG A 130 -7.59 1.19 2.24
CA ARG A 130 -8.46 0.87 3.38
C ARG A 130 -9.13 2.11 3.93
N ILE A 131 -10.41 2.02 4.28
CA ILE A 131 -11.18 3.15 4.83
C ILE A 131 -10.52 3.67 6.11
N LYS A 132 -10.13 2.76 7.02
CA LYS A 132 -9.50 3.10 8.31
C LYS A 132 -8.05 3.62 8.18
N GLU A 133 -7.42 3.46 7.03
CA GLU A 133 -6.05 3.91 6.77
C GLU A 133 -6.00 5.22 5.99
N ILE A 134 -7.16 5.67 5.45
CA ILE A 134 -7.22 6.94 4.73
C ILE A 134 -6.99 8.09 5.71
N ILE A 135 -6.01 8.91 5.40
CA ILE A 135 -5.75 10.16 6.10
C ILE A 135 -6.72 11.21 5.55
N VAL A 136 -7.53 11.78 6.43
CA VAL A 136 -8.46 12.87 6.07
C VAL A 136 -7.84 14.19 6.54
N LEU A 137 -7.33 14.96 5.61
CA LEU A 137 -6.76 16.27 5.93
C LEU A 137 -7.87 17.28 6.32
N PRO A 138 -7.56 18.35 7.08
CA PRO A 138 -8.53 19.38 7.44
C PRO A 138 -9.19 20.05 6.23
N SER A 139 -8.51 20.04 5.09
CA SER A 139 -9.06 20.49 3.80
C SER A 139 -10.15 19.55 3.21
N GLY A 140 -10.51 18.47 3.91
CA GLY A 140 -11.45 17.45 3.43
C GLY A 140 -10.88 16.49 2.37
N LYS A 141 -9.58 16.58 2.06
CA LYS A 141 -8.94 15.68 1.08
C LYS A 141 -8.64 14.32 1.72
N ASN A 142 -9.09 13.27 1.06
CA ASN A 142 -8.79 11.90 1.41
C ASN A 142 -7.47 11.46 0.78
N ILE A 143 -6.52 11.06 1.59
CA ILE A 143 -5.19 10.60 1.16
C ILE A 143 -5.06 9.12 1.46
N ASN A 144 -4.70 8.34 0.44
CA ASN A 144 -4.25 6.98 0.65
C ASN A 144 -2.74 6.99 0.92
N PRO A 145 -2.29 6.74 2.15
CA PRO A 145 -0.87 6.77 2.49
C PRO A 145 -0.07 5.69 1.76
N VAL A 146 -0.64 4.51 1.52
CA VAL A 146 0.02 3.39 0.83
C VAL A 146 0.40 3.77 -0.61
N GLU A 147 -0.42 4.58 -1.31
CA GLU A 147 -0.08 5.09 -2.63
C GLU A 147 1.20 5.95 -2.61
N ILE A 148 1.35 6.76 -1.58
CA ILE A 148 2.51 7.64 -1.39
C ILE A 148 3.75 6.81 -1.05
N GLU A 149 3.61 5.90 -0.09
CA GLU A 149 4.66 5.00 0.38
C GLU A 149 5.24 4.18 -0.77
N THR A 150 4.39 3.44 -1.48
CA THR A 150 4.81 2.63 -2.64
C THR A 150 5.49 3.48 -3.72
N LYS A 151 5.00 4.71 -3.95
CA LYS A 151 5.58 5.59 -4.97
C LYS A 151 6.98 6.07 -4.58
N ILE A 152 7.21 6.36 -3.30
CA ILE A 152 8.51 6.80 -2.80
C ILE A 152 9.49 5.63 -2.79
N GLU A 153 9.11 4.46 -2.31
CA GLU A 153 9.92 3.25 -2.32
C GLU A 153 10.36 2.86 -3.74
N ASN A 154 9.46 2.97 -4.73
CA ASN A 154 9.78 2.68 -6.13
C ASN A 154 10.59 3.79 -6.82
N MET A 155 10.71 4.97 -6.22
CA MET A 155 11.46 6.10 -6.82
C MET A 155 12.94 6.12 -6.47
N SER A 156 13.34 5.48 -5.37
CA SER A 156 14.69 5.67 -4.83
C SER A 156 15.15 4.45 -4.03
N ASP A 157 16.33 3.96 -4.37
CA ASP A 157 17.02 2.91 -3.63
C ASP A 157 17.62 3.40 -2.28
N LEU A 158 17.44 4.67 -1.93
CA LEU A 158 17.90 5.24 -0.66
C LEU A 158 16.96 4.94 0.52
N VAL A 159 15.73 4.50 0.22
CA VAL A 159 14.67 4.22 1.20
C VAL A 159 14.37 2.74 1.18
N SER A 160 14.54 2.09 2.34
CA SER A 160 14.15 0.70 2.54
C SER A 160 12.66 0.58 2.86
N GLU A 161 12.17 1.46 3.76
CA GLU A 161 10.75 1.53 4.13
C GLU A 161 10.33 2.97 4.39
N ILE A 162 9.09 3.27 4.13
CA ILE A 162 8.46 4.52 4.53
C ILE A 162 7.05 4.28 5.07
N GLY A 163 6.70 4.95 6.17
CA GLY A 163 5.35 5.03 6.69
C GLY A 163 4.87 6.48 6.69
N VAL A 164 3.73 6.75 6.06
CA VAL A 164 3.14 8.09 5.99
C VAL A 164 2.00 8.21 7.00
N LEU A 165 2.02 9.26 7.81
CA LEU A 165 0.99 9.59 8.79
C LEU A 165 0.60 11.06 8.67
N GLN A 166 -0.47 11.44 9.34
CA GLN A 166 -0.80 12.84 9.59
C GLN A 166 -0.13 13.27 10.89
N LYS A 167 0.64 14.36 10.82
CA LYS A 167 1.15 15.06 11.98
C LYS A 167 0.69 16.51 11.87
N GLU A 168 -0.01 17.01 12.91
CA GLU A 168 -0.73 18.27 12.80
C GLU A 168 -1.68 18.23 11.59
N ASP A 169 -1.62 19.21 10.70
CA ASP A 169 -2.48 19.30 9.51
C ASP A 169 -1.80 18.88 8.22
N THR A 170 -0.67 18.18 8.30
CA THR A 170 0.18 17.85 7.14
C THR A 170 0.54 16.37 7.09
N LEU A 171 1.02 15.93 5.93
CA LEU A 171 1.59 14.59 5.79
C LEU A 171 3.03 14.57 6.28
N PHE A 172 3.36 13.56 7.05
CA PHE A 172 4.67 13.33 7.63
C PHE A 172 5.16 11.92 7.33
N GLY A 173 6.44 11.77 6.99
CA GLY A 173 7.07 10.50 6.69
C GLY A 173 7.92 9.96 7.84
N VAL A 174 7.81 8.68 8.18
CA VAL A 174 8.79 7.96 8.99
C VAL A 174 9.55 7.05 8.04
N ILE A 175 10.85 7.26 7.91
CA ILE A 175 11.67 6.67 6.84
C ILE A 175 12.77 5.81 7.46
N VAL A 176 12.88 4.58 6.97
CA VAL A 176 14.03 3.69 7.19
C VAL A 176 14.94 3.81 5.97
N PRO A 177 16.14 4.38 6.08
CA PRO A 177 17.07 4.46 4.97
C PRO A 177 17.62 3.06 4.61
N ASP A 178 17.91 2.83 3.33
CA ASP A 178 18.61 1.63 2.92
C ASP A 178 20.10 1.74 3.30
N LEU A 179 20.47 1.00 4.35
CA LEU A 179 21.83 1.03 4.89
C LEU A 179 22.89 0.60 3.86
N MET A 180 22.54 -0.23 2.87
CA MET A 180 23.51 -0.63 1.83
C MET A 180 23.89 0.54 0.94
N ASN A 181 22.93 1.41 0.66
CA ASN A 181 23.09 2.54 -0.26
C ASN A 181 23.55 3.83 0.45
N VAL A 182 23.39 3.93 1.79
CA VAL A 182 23.77 5.13 2.56
C VAL A 182 24.99 4.95 3.47
N LYS A 183 25.60 3.76 3.56
CA LYS A 183 26.72 3.40 4.48
C LYS A 183 27.91 4.36 4.48
N LYS A 184 28.12 5.12 3.42
CA LYS A 184 29.29 6.03 3.27
C LYS A 184 29.01 7.43 3.83
N HIS A 185 27.81 7.70 4.29
CA HIS A 185 27.33 9.02 4.70
C HIS A 185 27.10 9.10 6.20
N GLY A 186 27.40 10.24 6.80
CA GLY A 186 27.02 10.55 8.19
C GLY A 186 25.53 10.83 8.30
N GLU A 187 24.97 10.78 9.52
CA GLU A 187 23.53 10.93 9.76
C GLU A 187 22.95 12.24 9.17
N THR A 188 23.67 13.36 9.36
CA THR A 188 23.25 14.66 8.79
C THR A 188 23.22 14.63 7.27
N GLU A 189 24.19 13.99 6.66
CA GLU A 189 24.31 13.84 5.21
C GLU A 189 23.19 12.95 4.65
N ILE A 190 22.83 11.88 5.37
CA ILE A 190 21.70 11.01 5.02
C ILE A 190 20.40 11.79 5.04
N ILE A 191 20.18 12.64 6.05
CA ILE A 191 18.99 13.49 6.13
C ILE A 191 18.89 14.42 4.91
N GLU A 192 19.97 15.10 4.55
CA GLU A 192 19.98 15.99 3.38
C GLU A 192 19.78 15.20 2.07
N LEU A 193 20.40 14.03 1.95
CA LEU A 193 20.25 13.16 0.80
C LEU A 193 18.80 12.70 0.62
N ILE A 194 18.16 12.20 1.68
CA ILE A 194 16.74 11.81 1.68
C ILE A 194 15.84 13.00 1.37
N ARG A 195 16.13 14.18 1.92
CA ARG A 195 15.38 15.39 1.65
C ARG A 195 15.34 15.71 0.15
N TRP A 196 16.52 15.84 -0.47
CA TRP A 196 16.64 16.36 -1.82
C TRP A 196 16.37 15.30 -2.89
N GLU A 197 16.92 14.11 -2.69
CA GLU A 197 16.85 13.04 -3.68
C GLU A 197 15.55 12.22 -3.62
N VAL A 198 14.84 12.25 -2.49
CA VAL A 198 13.61 11.48 -2.30
C VAL A 198 12.41 12.40 -2.13
N ILE A 199 12.33 13.11 -1.01
CA ILE A 199 11.13 13.85 -0.62
C ILE A 199 10.87 15.03 -1.57
N ASP A 200 11.86 15.83 -1.88
CA ASP A 200 11.70 16.96 -2.80
C ASP A 200 11.36 16.49 -4.22
N LYS A 201 12.03 15.44 -4.71
CA LYS A 201 11.70 14.85 -6.03
C LYS A 201 10.29 14.29 -6.08
N TYR A 202 9.82 13.69 -4.99
CA TYR A 202 8.42 13.23 -4.88
C TYR A 202 7.47 14.43 -4.87
N ASN A 203 7.72 15.41 -4.01
CA ASN A 203 6.86 16.59 -3.81
C ASN A 203 6.66 17.39 -5.10
N LYS A 204 7.68 17.52 -5.94
CA LYS A 204 7.60 18.19 -7.26
C LYS A 204 6.66 17.48 -8.25
N LYS A 205 6.34 16.21 -8.03
CA LYS A 205 5.53 15.39 -8.96
C LYS A 205 4.08 15.18 -8.50
N VAL A 206 3.70 15.75 -7.35
CA VAL A 206 2.37 15.53 -6.77
C VAL A 206 1.67 16.85 -6.44
N ALA A 207 0.33 16.77 -6.31
CA ALA A 207 -0.48 17.91 -5.89
C ALA A 207 -0.10 18.36 -4.45
N PRO A 208 -0.24 19.67 -4.12
CA PRO A 208 0.19 20.22 -2.83
C PRO A 208 -0.34 19.48 -1.60
N TYR A 209 -1.56 18.98 -1.66
CA TYR A 209 -2.17 18.23 -0.55
C TYR A 209 -1.63 16.79 -0.37
N LYS A 210 -0.85 16.27 -1.34
CA LYS A 210 -0.15 14.98 -1.27
C LYS A 210 1.33 15.13 -0.90
N GLN A 211 1.82 16.34 -0.71
CA GLN A 211 3.23 16.59 -0.40
C GLN A 211 3.53 16.22 1.06
N ILE A 212 4.69 15.60 1.27
CA ILE A 212 5.25 15.34 2.60
C ILE A 212 5.93 16.61 3.09
N ARG A 213 5.49 17.14 4.24
CA ARG A 213 5.95 18.40 4.80
C ARG A 213 7.01 18.24 5.90
N GLY A 214 7.26 17.02 6.33
CA GLY A 214 8.32 16.69 7.27
C GLY A 214 8.57 15.20 7.28
N PHE A 215 9.72 14.79 7.82
CA PHE A 215 10.04 13.40 8.00
C PHE A 215 11.01 13.19 9.17
N SER A 216 10.99 11.97 9.73
CA SER A 216 11.99 11.47 10.69
C SER A 216 12.67 10.25 10.10
N LEU A 217 13.97 10.10 10.39
CA LEU A 217 14.69 8.86 10.10
C LEU A 217 14.65 7.95 11.32
N VAL A 218 14.44 6.67 11.06
CA VAL A 218 14.54 5.59 12.04
C VAL A 218 15.43 4.50 11.48
N HIS A 219 16.17 3.79 12.35
CA HIS A 219 17.10 2.73 11.92
C HIS A 219 16.52 1.33 12.11
N GLU A 220 15.45 1.22 12.88
CA GLU A 220 14.73 -0.03 13.09
C GLU A 220 13.62 -0.19 12.04
N PRO A 221 13.30 -1.41 11.63
CA PRO A 221 12.18 -1.68 10.73
C PRO A 221 10.87 -1.10 11.29
N LEU A 222 10.01 -0.62 10.40
CA LEU A 222 8.72 -0.08 10.82
C LEU A 222 7.83 -1.18 11.45
N PRO A 223 7.02 -0.83 12.46
CA PRO A 223 6.20 -1.81 13.17
C PRO A 223 5.17 -2.45 12.24
N ARG A 224 5.22 -3.77 12.12
CA ARG A 224 4.33 -4.56 11.27
C ARG A 224 3.59 -5.62 12.09
N THR A 225 2.47 -6.08 11.57
CA THR A 225 1.78 -7.26 12.08
C THR A 225 2.51 -8.53 11.64
N ARG A 226 2.09 -9.71 12.16
CA ARG A 226 2.61 -11.01 11.69
C ARG A 226 2.36 -11.26 10.18
N LEU A 227 1.45 -10.54 9.57
CA LEU A 227 1.13 -10.59 8.14
C LEU A 227 1.78 -9.44 7.36
N GLU A 228 2.87 -8.87 7.87
CA GLU A 228 3.66 -7.79 7.26
C GLU A 228 2.88 -6.49 6.97
N LYS A 229 1.71 -6.28 7.60
CA LYS A 229 0.94 -5.04 7.46
C LYS A 229 1.49 -3.97 8.42
N LEU A 230 1.76 -2.78 7.89
CA LEU A 230 2.22 -1.63 8.67
C LEU A 230 1.21 -1.25 9.78
N GLN A 231 1.69 -1.17 11.02
CA GLN A 231 0.92 -0.71 12.17
C GLN A 231 1.02 0.82 12.28
N ARG A 232 0.32 1.54 11.41
CA ARG A 232 0.41 2.99 11.24
C ARG A 232 0.18 3.77 12.53
N HIS A 233 -0.69 3.29 13.41
CA HIS A 233 -0.96 3.91 14.71
C HIS A 233 0.26 3.99 15.63
N LYS A 234 1.29 3.16 15.38
CA LYS A 234 2.54 3.17 16.15
C LYS A 234 3.59 4.12 15.56
N LEU A 235 3.39 4.64 14.35
CA LEU A 235 4.38 5.51 13.72
C LEU A 235 4.57 6.83 14.48
N LEU A 236 3.50 7.35 15.11
CA LEU A 236 3.56 8.60 15.85
C LEU A 236 4.54 8.53 17.04
N SER A 237 4.62 7.39 17.73
CA SER A 237 5.58 7.21 18.84
C SER A 237 7.02 7.25 18.33
N LEU A 238 7.28 6.69 17.14
CA LEU A 238 8.61 6.73 16.53
C LEU A 238 9.06 8.15 16.18
N VAL A 239 8.13 9.02 15.79
CA VAL A 239 8.40 10.43 15.50
C VAL A 239 8.81 11.20 16.77
N ASN A 240 8.15 10.92 17.88
CA ASN A 240 8.39 11.63 19.14
C ASN A 240 9.71 11.22 19.84
N ASP A 241 10.20 10.02 19.56
CA ASP A 241 11.44 9.48 20.13
C ASP A 241 12.70 9.90 19.36
N THR A 242 12.56 10.44 18.17
CA THR A 242 13.70 10.85 17.34
C THR A 242 14.00 12.34 17.49
N LYS A 243 15.23 12.68 17.93
CA LYS A 243 15.76 14.07 18.01
C LYS A 243 15.83 14.78 16.64
N ALA A 244 15.40 14.15 15.57
CA ALA A 244 15.51 14.62 14.20
C ALA A 244 14.20 15.18 13.61
N ASP A 245 13.32 15.74 14.44
CA ASP A 245 12.11 16.44 13.98
C ASP A 245 12.49 17.70 13.18
N ARG A 246 12.72 17.54 11.88
CA ARG A 246 12.98 18.65 10.97
C ARG A 246 11.75 18.90 10.12
N LYS A 247 11.07 20.00 10.41
CA LYS A 247 9.93 20.49 9.64
C LYS A 247 10.43 21.10 8.32
N LEU A 248 9.96 20.59 7.20
CA LEU A 248 10.20 21.21 5.88
C LEU A 248 9.13 22.28 5.69
N VAL A 249 9.51 23.54 5.82
CA VAL A 249 8.62 24.66 5.52
C VAL A 249 9.01 25.22 4.16
N SER A 250 8.12 25.12 3.18
CA SER A 250 8.23 25.85 1.91
C SER A 250 7.55 27.21 2.09
N GLU A 251 8.28 28.30 1.99
CA GLU A 251 7.66 29.60 1.80
C GLU A 251 7.08 29.71 0.37
N PRO A 252 5.89 30.34 0.20
CA PRO A 252 5.19 30.35 -1.09
C PRO A 252 5.96 30.99 -2.25
N ASN A 253 7.03 31.77 -1.98
CA ASN A 253 7.76 32.56 -2.96
C ASN A 253 9.28 32.38 -2.94
N ASN A 254 9.82 31.38 -2.21
CA ASN A 254 11.25 31.12 -2.22
C ASN A 254 11.51 29.63 -2.48
N PRO A 255 12.31 29.26 -3.49
CA PRO A 255 12.66 27.85 -3.75
C PRO A 255 13.59 27.26 -2.69
N GLU A 256 14.04 28.03 -1.70
CA GLU A 256 14.86 27.55 -0.60
C GLU A 256 13.98 27.04 0.55
N TYR A 257 14.09 25.75 0.83
CA TYR A 257 13.46 25.12 2.00
C TYR A 257 14.25 25.48 3.25
N HIS A 258 13.62 26.17 4.22
CA HIS A 258 14.22 26.42 5.53
C HIS A 258 13.98 25.25 6.47
N VAL A 259 15.05 24.80 7.11
CA VAL A 259 14.99 23.82 8.20
C VAL A 259 14.82 24.57 9.51
N ILE A 260 13.68 24.41 10.14
CA ILE A 260 13.49 24.92 11.52
C ILE A 260 13.96 23.81 12.46
N LYS A 261 14.93 24.18 13.32
CA LYS A 261 15.46 23.30 14.37
C LYS A 261 14.47 23.14 15.50
#